data_168592fb8f8663ad5b7a0c540aaa0dc9
#
_entry.id   168592fb8f8663ad5b7a0c540aaa0dc9
#
_cell.length_a   1.000
_cell.length_b   1.000
_cell.length_c   1.000
_cell.angle_alpha   90.00
_cell.angle_beta   90.00
_cell.angle_gamma   90.00
#
_symmetry.space_group_name_H-M   'P 1'
#
loop_
_entity.id
_entity.type
_entity.pdbx_description
1 polymer ?
#
loop_
_entity_poly.entity_id
_entity_poly.type
_entity_poly.pdbx_seq_one_letter_code
_entity_poly.pdbx_strand_id
1 'polypeptide(L)'
;LNIIYNMKTKSFLLCLVLAVSANAQVVYHDASAFPLLGKATETTLTRYERLPDSLQNISRKPLWELGRNSAGLAIRFRSNSTRIAAKWDVLLDRNMNHMTPTGIKGLDLYCLQDGKWMFAGSGRPQGKANEATMVKDMLPEEREYLLYLSLYDGVTSLSIGVDSLSQISGPAVELPVRKKPVVFYGTSILQGGCA
;
A
#
# COMPACT_ATOMS: atom_id res chain seq x y z
N LEU A 1 -56.63 -43.37 -35.68
CA LEU A 1 -55.20 -43.10 -35.93
C LEU A 1 -54.69 -42.20 -34.81
N ASN A 2 -54.24 -42.83 -33.68
CA ASN A 2 -53.72 -42.08 -32.48
C ASN A 2 -52.21 -41.96 -32.60
N ILE A 3 -51.74 -40.78 -32.87
CA ILE A 3 -50.32 -40.43 -32.74
C ILE A 3 -50.10 -39.94 -31.33
N ILE A 4 -49.56 -40.86 -30.48
CA ILE A 4 -49.11 -40.49 -29.15
C ILE A 4 -47.76 -39.75 -29.31
N TYR A 5 -47.78 -38.45 -29.15
CA TYR A 5 -46.57 -37.63 -29.07
C TYR A 5 -45.90 -37.87 -27.72
N ASN A 6 -44.84 -38.63 -27.74
CA ASN A 6 -43.98 -38.90 -26.57
C ASN A 6 -43.07 -37.68 -26.36
N MET A 7 -43.56 -36.68 -25.65
CA MET A 7 -42.78 -35.52 -25.20
C MET A 7 -41.84 -35.97 -24.07
N LYS A 8 -40.62 -36.36 -24.46
CA LYS A 8 -39.54 -36.44 -23.49
C LYS A 8 -39.22 -35.00 -23.07
N THR A 9 -39.80 -34.61 -21.95
CA THR A 9 -39.43 -33.40 -21.22
C THR A 9 -37.97 -33.55 -20.80
N LYS A 10 -37.06 -33.00 -21.61
CA LYS A 10 -35.69 -32.72 -21.19
C LYS A 10 -35.79 -31.65 -20.12
N SER A 11 -35.72 -32.11 -18.86
CA SER A 11 -35.50 -31.23 -17.73
C SER A 11 -34.17 -30.51 -17.95
N PHE A 12 -34.24 -29.32 -18.53
CA PHE A 12 -33.10 -28.40 -18.59
C PHE A 12 -32.91 -27.92 -17.17
N LEU A 13 -32.09 -28.65 -16.41
CA LEU A 13 -31.59 -28.18 -15.11
C LEU A 13 -30.72 -26.95 -15.41
N LEU A 14 -31.41 -25.82 -15.47
CA LEU A 14 -30.76 -24.49 -15.49
C LEU A 14 -30.04 -24.39 -14.14
N CYS A 15 -28.80 -24.84 -14.08
CA CYS A 15 -27.88 -24.47 -13.02
C CYS A 15 -27.70 -22.95 -13.14
N LEU A 16 -28.58 -22.22 -12.49
CA LEU A 16 -28.40 -20.82 -12.18
C LEU A 16 -27.20 -20.78 -11.21
N VAL A 17 -26.02 -20.74 -11.78
CA VAL A 17 -24.81 -20.36 -11.05
C VAL A 17 -25.10 -18.90 -10.65
N LEU A 18 -25.73 -18.73 -9.52
CA LEU A 18 -25.69 -17.50 -8.76
C LEU A 18 -24.21 -17.28 -8.49
N ALA A 19 -23.52 -16.59 -9.39
CA ALA A 19 -22.29 -15.89 -9.10
C ALA A 19 -22.70 -14.84 -8.06
N VAL A 20 -22.85 -15.28 -6.81
CA VAL A 20 -22.77 -14.40 -5.67
C VAL A 20 -21.38 -13.78 -5.83
N SER A 21 -21.33 -12.58 -6.38
CA SER A 21 -20.19 -11.71 -6.23
C SER A 21 -20.10 -11.45 -4.72
N ALA A 22 -19.58 -12.44 -3.99
CA ALA A 22 -19.18 -12.26 -2.62
C ALA A 22 -18.10 -11.19 -2.71
N ASN A 23 -18.49 -9.93 -2.48
CA ASN A 23 -17.52 -8.90 -2.19
C ASN A 23 -16.77 -9.43 -0.98
N ALA A 24 -15.63 -10.08 -1.22
CA ALA A 24 -14.82 -10.62 -0.16
C ALA A 24 -14.54 -9.48 0.79
N GLN A 25 -14.89 -9.67 2.06
CA GLN A 25 -14.65 -8.69 3.11
C GLN A 25 -13.14 -8.38 3.13
N VAL A 26 -12.79 -7.10 3.21
CA VAL A 26 -11.39 -6.70 3.36
C VAL A 26 -10.97 -6.90 4.81
N VAL A 27 -9.89 -7.64 5.01
CA VAL A 27 -9.22 -7.80 6.31
C VAL A 27 -7.95 -6.98 6.32
N TYR A 28 -7.78 -6.16 7.35
CA TYR A 28 -6.64 -5.27 7.49
C TYR A 28 -5.59 -5.87 8.42
N HIS A 29 -4.33 -5.88 7.97
CA HIS A 29 -3.16 -6.36 8.69
C HIS A 29 -2.24 -5.18 9.00
N ASP A 30 -1.77 -5.08 10.24
CA ASP A 30 -0.81 -4.04 10.63
C ASP A 30 0.46 -4.15 9.80
N ALA A 31 0.85 -3.06 9.14
CA ALA A 31 2.04 -3.02 8.30
C ALA A 31 3.35 -3.14 9.10
N SER A 32 3.31 -3.03 10.44
CA SER A 32 4.46 -3.28 11.30
C SER A 32 4.97 -4.72 11.26
N ALA A 33 4.11 -5.67 10.84
CA ALA A 33 4.48 -7.07 10.64
C ALA A 33 5.39 -7.31 9.42
N PHE A 34 5.58 -6.29 8.56
CA PHE A 34 6.34 -6.41 7.32
C PHE A 34 7.60 -5.54 7.33
N PRO A 35 8.65 -5.88 6.54
CA PRO A 35 9.87 -5.09 6.47
C PRO A 35 9.63 -3.66 6.01
N LEU A 36 10.25 -2.71 6.71
CA LEU A 36 10.31 -1.30 6.34
C LEU A 36 11.65 -1.03 5.67
N LEU A 37 11.63 -0.45 4.48
CA LEU A 37 12.78 -0.06 3.69
C LEU A 37 12.99 1.45 3.69
N GLY A 38 14.20 1.89 3.35
CA GLY A 38 14.54 3.29 3.16
C GLY A 38 14.89 4.04 4.44
N LYS A 39 14.91 3.37 5.59
CA LYS A 39 15.27 3.97 6.86
C LYS A 39 16.79 4.04 7.04
N ALA A 40 17.31 5.22 7.35
CA ALA A 40 18.75 5.43 7.57
C ALA A 40 19.18 5.14 9.02
N THR A 41 18.23 5.17 9.97
CA THR A 41 18.45 4.94 11.39
C THR A 41 17.21 4.32 12.04
N GLU A 42 17.42 3.51 13.09
CA GLU A 42 16.31 2.94 13.87
C GLU A 42 15.89 3.84 15.06
N THR A 43 16.70 4.84 15.42
CA THR A 43 16.48 5.73 16.57
C THR A 43 15.57 6.90 16.21
N THR A 44 14.38 6.65 15.68
CA THR A 44 13.37 7.65 15.35
C THR A 44 12.24 7.65 16.39
N LEU A 45 11.49 8.76 16.56
CA LEU A 45 10.38 8.82 17.53
C LEU A 45 9.29 7.80 17.19
N THR A 46 8.99 7.61 15.91
CA THR A 46 8.02 6.64 15.45
C THR A 46 8.58 5.80 14.29
N ARG A 47 7.94 4.67 14.00
CA ARG A 47 8.40 3.74 12.97
C ARG A 47 8.59 4.40 11.60
N TYR A 48 7.70 5.30 11.21
CA TYR A 48 7.63 5.86 9.85
C TYR A 48 8.27 7.25 9.72
N GLU A 49 9.11 7.65 10.67
CA GLU A 49 9.93 8.84 10.62
C GLU A 49 11.34 8.54 10.11
N ARG A 50 12.05 9.56 9.62
CA ARG A 50 13.34 9.43 8.95
C ARG A 50 14.54 9.91 9.78
N LEU A 51 14.35 10.97 10.57
CA LEU A 51 15.43 11.57 11.34
C LEU A 51 15.56 10.93 12.71
N PRO A 52 16.80 10.77 13.22
CA PRO A 52 17.01 10.32 14.60
C PRO A 52 16.40 11.30 15.58
N ASP A 53 15.82 10.78 16.68
CA ASP A 53 15.18 11.53 17.75
C ASP A 53 16.11 12.53 18.44
N SER A 54 17.41 12.20 18.51
CA SER A 54 18.46 13.08 19.05
C SER A 54 18.56 14.43 18.34
N LEU A 55 18.08 14.54 17.10
CA LEU A 55 18.05 15.80 16.36
C LEU A 55 16.89 16.73 16.72
N GLN A 56 15.91 16.26 17.49
CA GLN A 56 14.69 17.03 17.83
C GLN A 56 15.01 18.39 18.46
N ASN A 57 15.92 18.41 19.43
CA ASN A 57 16.20 19.61 20.24
C ASN A 57 17.31 20.49 19.66
N ILE A 58 18.04 20.02 18.66
CA ILE A 58 19.17 20.75 18.05
C ILE A 58 18.86 21.21 16.63
N SER A 59 17.82 20.66 16.00
CA SER A 59 17.38 21.09 14.67
C SER A 59 16.44 22.28 14.74
N ARG A 60 16.49 23.13 13.68
CA ARG A 60 15.46 24.14 13.52
C ARG A 60 14.09 23.45 13.35
N LYS A 61 13.05 24.01 13.97
CA LYS A 61 11.70 23.46 13.97
C LYS A 61 11.20 23.06 12.57
N PRO A 62 11.31 23.90 11.52
CA PRO A 62 10.85 23.49 10.16
C PRO A 62 11.61 22.29 9.60
N LEU A 63 12.91 22.17 9.86
CA LEU A 63 13.70 21.02 9.43
C LEU A 63 13.26 19.74 10.17
N TRP A 64 13.05 19.84 11.46
CA TRP A 64 12.55 18.74 12.27
C TRP A 64 11.18 18.25 11.78
N GLU A 65 10.23 19.16 11.54
CA GLU A 65 8.90 18.86 11.04
C GLU A 65 8.93 18.15 9.66
N LEU A 66 9.82 18.59 8.75
CA LEU A 66 10.02 17.92 7.46
C LEU A 66 10.68 16.54 7.61
N GLY A 67 11.56 16.39 8.57
CA GLY A 67 12.21 15.12 8.88
C GLY A 67 11.26 14.03 9.38
N ARG A 68 10.10 14.41 9.91
CA ARG A 68 9.04 13.51 10.35
C ARG A 68 8.16 12.98 9.22
N ASN A 69 8.29 13.52 8.00
CA ASN A 69 7.60 12.99 6.83
C ASN A 69 8.17 11.63 6.45
N SER A 70 7.36 10.79 5.81
CA SER A 70 7.69 9.39 5.51
C SER A 70 8.30 9.17 4.12
N ALA A 71 8.74 10.24 3.44
CA ALA A 71 9.30 10.19 2.08
C ALA A 71 10.46 9.19 1.95
N GLY A 72 10.42 8.35 0.91
CA GLY A 72 11.45 7.34 0.64
C GLY A 72 11.35 6.09 1.51
N LEU A 73 10.44 6.04 2.47
CA LEU A 73 10.13 4.82 3.22
C LEU A 73 9.13 3.97 2.44
N ALA A 74 9.31 2.65 2.50
CA ALA A 74 8.41 1.71 1.84
C ALA A 74 8.26 0.40 2.62
N ILE A 75 7.09 -0.23 2.52
CA ILE A 75 6.80 -1.56 3.07
C ILE A 75 6.88 -2.59 1.96
N ARG A 76 7.55 -3.72 2.23
CA ARG A 76 7.60 -4.88 1.35
C ARG A 76 6.73 -6.01 1.91
N PHE A 77 5.85 -6.55 1.07
CA PHE A 77 5.00 -7.69 1.40
C PHE A 77 4.62 -8.47 0.14
N ARG A 78 4.03 -9.64 0.30
CA ARG A 78 3.42 -10.42 -0.78
C ARG A 78 2.01 -10.83 -0.43
N SER A 79 1.18 -11.03 -1.45
CA SER A 79 -0.19 -11.51 -1.30
C SER A 79 -0.71 -12.12 -2.61
N ASN A 80 -1.64 -13.06 -2.49
CA ASN A 80 -2.44 -13.59 -3.61
C ASN A 80 -3.83 -12.96 -3.69
N SER A 81 -4.06 -11.84 -3.00
CA SER A 81 -5.35 -11.17 -3.00
C SER A 81 -5.70 -10.59 -4.38
N THR A 82 -6.99 -10.63 -4.72
CA THR A 82 -7.52 -9.99 -5.94
C THR A 82 -7.62 -8.47 -5.80
N ARG A 83 -7.40 -7.96 -4.57
CA ARG A 83 -7.46 -6.55 -4.21
C ARG A 83 -6.40 -6.22 -3.16
N ILE A 84 -5.79 -5.06 -3.29
CA ILE A 84 -4.97 -4.46 -2.23
C ILE A 84 -5.58 -3.11 -1.85
N ALA A 85 -5.83 -2.95 -0.57
CA ALA A 85 -6.28 -1.72 0.05
C ALA A 85 -5.30 -1.26 1.13
N ALA A 86 -5.43 -0.03 1.57
CA ALA A 86 -4.66 0.49 2.71
C ALA A 86 -5.56 1.35 3.60
N LYS A 87 -5.30 1.30 4.91
CA LYS A 87 -5.72 2.29 5.91
C LYS A 87 -4.48 2.94 6.48
N TRP A 88 -4.47 4.27 6.52
CA TRP A 88 -3.34 5.01 7.09
C TRP A 88 -3.78 6.32 7.71
N ASP A 89 -3.11 6.70 8.77
CA ASP A 89 -3.25 8.01 9.37
C ASP A 89 -2.00 8.84 9.10
N VAL A 90 -2.19 10.15 8.91
CA VAL A 90 -1.10 11.09 8.75
C VAL A 90 -0.98 12.01 9.95
N LEU A 91 0.23 12.53 10.18
CA LEU A 91 0.57 13.31 11.36
C LEU A 91 -0.13 14.68 11.38
N LEU A 92 -0.09 15.40 10.26
CA LEU A 92 -0.45 16.82 10.20
C LEU A 92 -1.67 17.11 9.32
N ASP A 93 -2.08 16.18 8.46
CA ASP A 93 -3.09 16.41 7.42
C ASP A 93 -2.76 17.64 6.56
N ARG A 94 -1.50 17.68 6.10
CA ARG A 94 -0.93 18.82 5.39
C ARG A 94 -1.59 19.04 4.04
N ASN A 95 -1.78 20.32 3.69
CA ASN A 95 -2.19 20.77 2.36
C ASN A 95 -1.19 21.80 1.83
N MET A 96 -0.94 21.76 0.52
CA MET A 96 -0.02 22.66 -0.17
C MET A 96 -0.68 23.12 -1.48
N ASN A 97 -0.50 24.38 -1.84
CA ASN A 97 -1.16 24.97 -3.03
C ASN A 97 -0.55 24.53 -4.36
N HIS A 98 0.62 23.90 -4.35
CA HIS A 98 1.39 23.50 -5.52
C HIS A 98 1.58 21.97 -5.65
N MET A 99 0.96 21.19 -4.76
CA MET A 99 0.95 19.73 -4.82
C MET A 99 -0.45 19.20 -4.54
N THR A 100 -0.83 18.13 -5.23
CA THR A 100 -2.11 17.46 -4.95
C THR A 100 -2.06 16.74 -3.59
N PRO A 101 -3.19 16.54 -2.91
CA PRO A 101 -3.26 15.75 -1.68
C PRO A 101 -2.65 14.34 -1.85
N THR A 102 -2.81 13.71 -3.02
CA THR A 102 -2.22 12.39 -3.31
C THR A 102 -0.69 12.45 -3.30
N GLY A 103 -0.09 13.47 -3.88
CA GLY A 103 1.38 13.67 -3.84
C GLY A 103 1.90 14.04 -2.45
N ILE A 104 1.09 14.70 -1.60
CA ILE A 104 1.50 15.13 -0.25
C ILE A 104 1.43 13.96 0.74
N LYS A 105 0.25 13.31 0.84
CA LYS A 105 -0.10 12.38 1.91
C LYS A 105 -0.70 11.05 1.43
N GLY A 106 -0.65 10.78 0.11
CA GLY A 106 -1.03 9.50 -0.48
C GLY A 106 0.02 8.42 -0.30
N LEU A 107 -0.32 7.23 -0.77
CA LEU A 107 0.54 6.06 -0.82
C LEU A 107 0.64 5.57 -2.26
N ASP A 108 1.79 5.00 -2.66
CA ASP A 108 1.98 4.44 -3.99
C ASP A 108 2.35 2.96 -3.92
N LEU A 109 1.56 2.13 -4.60
CA LEU A 109 1.74 0.69 -4.66
C LEU A 109 2.41 0.31 -5.97
N TYR A 110 3.46 -0.49 -5.86
CA TYR A 110 4.13 -1.15 -6.97
C TYR A 110 4.02 -2.67 -6.82
N CYS A 111 3.94 -3.37 -7.94
CA CYS A 111 3.95 -4.81 -8.04
C CYS A 111 5.18 -5.28 -8.82
N LEU A 112 5.84 -6.34 -8.37
CA LEU A 112 6.95 -6.94 -9.09
C LEU A 112 6.42 -7.82 -10.22
N GLN A 113 6.77 -7.48 -11.46
CA GLN A 113 6.44 -8.24 -12.67
C GLN A 113 7.69 -8.40 -13.52
N ASP A 114 8.03 -9.62 -13.90
CA ASP A 114 9.20 -9.93 -14.74
C ASP A 114 10.50 -9.28 -14.24
N GLY A 115 10.70 -9.26 -12.92
CA GLY A 115 11.87 -8.66 -12.28
C GLY A 115 11.88 -7.13 -12.23
N LYS A 116 10.79 -6.45 -12.61
CA LYS A 116 10.66 -4.99 -12.59
C LYS A 116 9.50 -4.55 -11.69
N TRP A 117 9.72 -3.47 -10.95
CA TRP A 117 8.68 -2.82 -10.17
C TRP A 117 7.79 -1.99 -11.09
N MET A 118 6.54 -2.40 -11.24
CA MET A 118 5.53 -1.73 -12.05
C MET A 118 4.53 -1.03 -11.13
N PHE A 119 4.18 0.22 -11.46
CA PHE A 119 3.16 0.95 -10.71
C PHE A 119 1.81 0.23 -10.81
N ALA A 120 1.17 -0.02 -9.66
CA ALA A 120 -0.10 -0.74 -9.58
C ALA A 120 -1.27 0.17 -9.19
N GLY A 121 -1.03 1.20 -8.37
CA GLY A 121 -2.08 2.14 -7.96
C GLY A 121 -1.67 3.05 -6.82
N SER A 122 -2.50 4.05 -6.55
CA SER A 122 -2.28 5.02 -5.47
C SER A 122 -3.41 4.99 -4.44
N GLY A 123 -3.06 5.12 -3.17
CA GLY A 123 -3.97 5.42 -2.08
C GLY A 123 -4.28 6.91 -2.05
N ARG A 124 -5.51 7.31 -2.44
CA ARG A 124 -5.94 8.71 -2.46
C ARG A 124 -6.42 9.13 -1.08
N PRO A 125 -5.77 10.10 -0.44
CA PRO A 125 -6.13 10.55 0.89
C PRO A 125 -7.43 11.37 0.88
N GLN A 126 -8.16 11.30 1.99
CA GLN A 126 -9.37 12.08 2.22
C GLN A 126 -9.22 13.08 3.38
N GLY A 127 -8.23 12.90 4.23
CA GLY A 127 -7.97 13.72 5.39
C GLY A 127 -6.84 13.17 6.25
N LYS A 128 -7.00 13.27 7.57
CA LYS A 128 -6.02 12.76 8.53
C LYS A 128 -6.06 11.23 8.63
N ALA A 129 -7.25 10.64 8.68
CA ALA A 129 -7.49 9.21 8.62
C ALA A 129 -7.98 8.84 7.22
N ASN A 130 -7.39 7.82 6.63
CA ASN A 130 -7.58 7.50 5.23
C ASN A 130 -7.81 5.99 5.04
N GLU A 131 -8.65 5.67 4.05
CA GLU A 131 -8.85 4.32 3.56
C GLU A 131 -9.04 4.36 2.05
N ALA A 132 -8.30 3.51 1.32
CA ALA A 132 -8.44 3.43 -0.13
C ALA A 132 -8.15 2.03 -0.65
N THR A 133 -8.92 1.59 -1.65
CA THR A 133 -8.54 0.48 -2.51
C THR A 133 -7.55 1.00 -3.55
N MET A 134 -6.36 0.44 -3.58
CA MET A 134 -5.28 0.86 -4.48
C MET A 134 -5.34 0.12 -5.82
N VAL A 135 -5.62 -1.17 -5.77
CA VAL A 135 -5.83 -2.04 -6.95
C VAL A 135 -6.88 -3.10 -6.64
N LYS A 136 -7.64 -3.52 -7.64
CA LYS A 136 -8.68 -4.56 -7.55
C LYS A 136 -8.82 -5.33 -8.86
N ASP A 137 -9.65 -6.35 -8.83
CA ASP A 137 -9.99 -7.18 -9.99
C ASP A 137 -8.76 -7.90 -10.60
N MET A 138 -7.76 -8.21 -9.74
CA MET A 138 -6.59 -9.00 -10.11
C MET A 138 -6.91 -10.49 -10.08
N LEU A 139 -6.10 -11.28 -10.79
CA LEU A 139 -6.11 -12.73 -10.62
C LEU A 139 -5.57 -13.12 -9.23
N PRO A 140 -6.07 -14.22 -8.60
CA PRO A 140 -5.66 -14.66 -7.27
C PRO A 140 -4.29 -15.37 -7.31
N GLU A 141 -3.25 -14.66 -7.74
CA GLU A 141 -1.87 -15.14 -7.86
C GLU A 141 -0.99 -14.43 -6.86
N GLU A 142 -0.01 -15.14 -6.30
CA GLU A 142 0.95 -14.55 -5.39
C GLU A 142 1.84 -13.54 -6.10
N ARG A 143 1.91 -12.32 -5.56
CA ARG A 143 2.71 -11.21 -6.08
C ARG A 143 3.44 -10.52 -4.94
N GLU A 144 4.63 -10.02 -5.26
CA GLU A 144 5.41 -9.13 -4.40
C GLU A 144 4.98 -7.68 -4.61
N TYR A 145 4.85 -6.96 -3.51
CA TYR A 145 4.45 -5.56 -3.50
C TYR A 145 5.46 -4.69 -2.77
N LEU A 146 5.55 -3.45 -3.23
CA LEU A 146 6.31 -2.37 -2.61
C LEU A 146 5.37 -1.16 -2.44
N LEU A 147 5.09 -0.80 -1.19
CA LEU A 147 4.18 0.28 -0.82
C LEU A 147 4.99 1.47 -0.31
N TYR A 148 5.14 2.50 -1.14
CA TYR A 148 5.77 3.77 -0.76
C TYR A 148 4.86 4.63 0.07
N LEU A 149 5.44 5.30 1.06
CA LEU A 149 4.74 6.15 2.02
C LEU A 149 4.72 7.61 1.58
N SER A 150 3.91 8.41 2.31
CA SER A 150 3.64 9.81 2.02
C SER A 150 4.90 10.67 1.92
N LEU A 151 4.95 11.59 0.93
CA LEU A 151 6.13 12.41 0.67
C LEU A 151 6.25 13.62 1.62
N TYR A 152 5.12 14.33 1.86
CA TYR A 152 5.11 15.60 2.62
C TYR A 152 4.24 15.56 3.87
N ASP A 153 3.88 14.36 4.34
CA ASP A 153 3.30 14.14 5.67
C ASP A 153 3.92 12.90 6.31
N GLY A 154 3.85 12.80 7.63
CA GLY A 154 4.30 11.63 8.38
C GLY A 154 3.16 10.61 8.47
N VAL A 155 3.41 9.36 8.10
CA VAL A 155 2.49 8.26 8.40
C VAL A 155 2.62 7.92 9.89
N THR A 156 1.50 7.83 10.61
CA THR A 156 1.48 7.48 12.04
C THR A 156 0.95 6.07 12.29
N SER A 157 0.02 5.62 11.46
CA SER A 157 -0.47 4.24 11.44
C SER A 157 -0.62 3.76 9.99
N LEU A 158 -0.45 2.46 9.77
CA LEU A 158 -0.61 1.86 8.45
C LEU A 158 -1.07 0.41 8.57
N SER A 159 -2.12 0.06 7.84
CA SER A 159 -2.59 -1.31 7.68
C SER A 159 -2.81 -1.62 6.20
N ILE A 160 -2.48 -2.84 5.80
CA ILE A 160 -2.67 -3.36 4.45
C ILE A 160 -3.90 -4.24 4.43
N GLY A 161 -4.85 -3.92 3.55
CA GLY A 161 -6.10 -4.65 3.36
C GLY A 161 -6.02 -5.64 2.21
N VAL A 162 -6.45 -6.87 2.47
CA VAL A 162 -6.56 -7.96 1.49
C VAL A 162 -7.91 -8.63 1.61
N ASP A 163 -8.33 -9.40 0.63
CA ASP A 163 -9.55 -10.18 0.69
C ASP A 163 -9.45 -11.24 1.80
N SER A 164 -10.53 -11.49 2.53
CA SER A 164 -10.56 -12.31 3.75
C SER A 164 -10.08 -13.77 3.58
N LEU A 165 -10.14 -14.30 2.36
CA LEU A 165 -9.66 -15.65 2.02
C LEU A 165 -8.25 -15.65 1.43
N SER A 166 -7.62 -14.49 1.30
CA SER A 166 -6.29 -14.34 0.73
C SER A 166 -5.22 -14.42 1.79
N GLN A 167 -4.02 -14.79 1.35
CA GLN A 167 -2.82 -14.78 2.19
C GLN A 167 -2.08 -13.47 2.03
N ILE A 168 -1.48 -12.99 3.12
CA ILE A 168 -0.51 -11.92 3.13
C ILE A 168 0.69 -12.34 4.00
N SER A 169 1.90 -12.09 3.54
CA SER A 169 3.11 -12.51 4.22
C SER A 169 4.28 -11.56 3.90
N GLY A 170 5.41 -11.78 4.58
CA GLY A 170 6.65 -11.09 4.25
C GLY A 170 7.14 -11.40 2.83
N PRO A 171 8.07 -10.59 2.28
CA PRO A 171 8.60 -10.78 0.94
C PRO A 171 9.28 -12.14 0.78
N ALA A 172 9.12 -12.78 -0.39
CA ALA A 172 9.88 -13.98 -0.77
C ALA A 172 11.17 -13.61 -1.53
N VAL A 173 11.13 -12.51 -2.30
CA VAL A 173 12.33 -11.99 -2.96
C VAL A 173 13.23 -11.34 -1.92
N GLU A 174 14.47 -11.78 -1.85
CA GLU A 174 15.45 -11.25 -0.91
C GLU A 174 15.57 -9.72 -1.01
N LEU A 175 15.66 -9.09 0.15
CA LEU A 175 15.98 -7.67 0.20
C LEU A 175 17.45 -7.50 -0.18
N PRO A 176 17.80 -6.43 -0.94
CA PRO A 176 19.21 -6.18 -1.27
C PRO A 176 20.02 -6.01 0.02
N VAL A 177 20.87 -6.96 0.33
CA VAL A 177 21.78 -6.88 1.46
C VAL A 177 23.00 -6.07 1.03
N ARG A 178 23.13 -4.85 1.54
CA ARG A 178 24.33 -4.03 1.35
C ARG A 178 25.09 -3.93 2.67
N LYS A 179 26.38 -4.20 2.65
CA LYS A 179 27.27 -4.03 3.82
C LYS A 179 27.33 -2.56 4.29
N LYS A 180 27.15 -1.62 3.35
CA LYS A 180 27.11 -0.19 3.63
C LYS A 180 25.89 0.42 2.92
N PRO A 181 24.96 1.08 3.64
CA PRO A 181 23.84 1.77 3.01
C PRO A 181 24.32 2.97 2.18
N VAL A 182 23.60 3.29 1.12
CA VAL A 182 23.72 4.57 0.42
C VAL A 182 22.65 5.50 1.01
N VAL A 183 23.11 6.60 1.62
CA VAL A 183 22.22 7.62 2.20
C VAL A 183 22.14 8.80 1.24
N PHE A 184 20.94 9.19 0.88
CA PHE A 184 20.67 10.40 0.11
C PHE A 184 20.21 11.51 1.05
N TYR A 185 20.90 12.65 1.02
CA TYR A 185 20.53 13.86 1.74
C TYR A 185 20.41 15.01 0.76
N GLY A 186 19.31 15.75 0.81
CA GLY A 186 19.06 16.83 -0.15
C GLY A 186 17.89 17.72 0.28
N THR A 187 17.46 18.55 -0.67
CA THR A 187 16.37 19.52 -0.50
C THR A 187 15.00 18.89 -0.78
N SER A 188 13.96 19.74 -0.87
CA SER A 188 12.60 19.37 -1.27
C SER A 188 12.52 18.60 -2.60
N ILE A 189 13.44 18.82 -3.52
CA ILE A 189 13.51 18.10 -4.80
C ILE A 189 13.77 16.61 -4.54
N LEU A 190 14.73 16.28 -3.67
CA LEU A 190 14.99 14.89 -3.28
C LEU A 190 13.84 14.26 -2.50
N GLN A 191 13.11 15.06 -1.74
CA GLN A 191 11.92 14.60 -1.01
C GLN A 191 10.72 14.31 -1.94
N GLY A 192 10.77 14.74 -3.19
CA GLY A 192 9.69 14.61 -4.17
C GLY A 192 8.82 15.86 -4.29
N GLY A 193 9.36 17.05 -4.01
CA GLY A 193 8.63 18.31 -4.14
C GLY A 193 8.22 18.58 -5.57
N CYS A 194 6.90 18.76 -5.82
CA CYS A 194 6.29 18.99 -7.13
C CYS A 194 6.53 17.85 -8.14
N ALA A 195 6.73 16.63 -7.66
CA ALA A 195 6.84 15.44 -8.50
C ALA A 195 5.47 14.94 -8.98
#